data_2fcd1be491636ff0c8de11ddc1946882
#
_entry.id   2fcd1be491636ff0c8de11ddc1946882
#
_cell.length_a   1.000
_cell.length_b   1.000
_cell.length_c   1.000
_cell.angle_alpha   90.00
_cell.angle_beta   90.00
_cell.angle_gamma   90.00
#
_symmetry.space_group_name_H-M   'P 1'
#
loop_
_entity.id
_entity.type
_entity.pdbx_description
1 polymer ?
#
loop_
_entity_poly.entity_id
_entity_poly.type
_entity_poly.pdbx_seq_one_letter_code
_entity_poly.pdbx_strand_id
1 'polypeptide(L)'
;MDKDSIMNTLISRRNFLKLSATVGVGMVSARTAHTAPIIPTAQMKYHYTGGNVKTKAYAAFDESGELRPWEFERRPVGDNDILIEIKYASICHSDIHQEKGDWGKMTYPQVPGHEIVGIVVAVGKNVTKFKIGDRAGVGCMVDSCLECESCKNGLEQHCDNDQTLFTYGNPDNREPTSITQGGYSSHIVVRDHFAVHIPENIKLQEAAPLLCAGITTYSPLMKYKINKGDKVGVVGIGGLGHLALMNPLMIFIKIIKLR
;
A
#
# COMPACT_ATOMS: atom_id res chain seq x y z
N MET A 1 31.19 0.47 4.84
CA MET A 1 29.71 0.33 4.81
C MET A 1 29.44 -1.10 4.37
N ASP A 2 28.84 -1.88 5.23
CA ASP A 2 28.62 -3.30 5.04
C ASP A 2 27.60 -3.53 3.91
N LYS A 3 27.88 -4.54 3.04
CA LYS A 3 27.01 -4.89 1.91
C LYS A 3 25.59 -5.27 2.35
N ASP A 4 25.44 -5.81 3.56
CA ASP A 4 24.16 -6.21 4.13
C ASP A 4 23.31 -5.02 4.56
N SER A 5 23.93 -3.92 5.03
CA SER A 5 23.23 -2.68 5.34
C SER A 5 22.64 -1.98 4.11
N ILE A 6 23.36 -2.01 2.98
CA ILE A 6 22.88 -1.46 1.69
C ILE A 6 21.71 -2.28 1.16
N MET A 7 21.74 -3.59 1.39
CA MET A 7 20.74 -4.50 0.89
C MET A 7 19.41 -4.37 1.61
N ASN A 8 19.43 -4.26 2.94
CA ASN A 8 18.22 -4.03 3.74
C ASN A 8 17.55 -2.69 3.38
N THR A 9 18.35 -1.69 3.02
CA THR A 9 17.83 -0.38 2.57
C THR A 9 17.15 -0.47 1.19
N LEU A 10 17.61 -1.35 0.29
CA LEU A 10 17.05 -1.51 -1.06
C LEU A 10 15.75 -2.33 -1.09
N ILE A 11 15.55 -3.24 -0.13
CA ILE A 11 14.35 -4.11 -0.07
C ILE A 11 13.13 -3.37 0.50
N SER A 12 13.32 -2.18 1.11
CA SER A 12 12.19 -1.45 1.70
C SER A 12 11.22 -0.97 0.61
N ARG A 13 9.91 -0.99 0.92
CA ARG A 13 8.83 -0.47 0.06
C ARG A 13 9.10 0.97 -0.40
N ARG A 14 9.76 1.77 0.44
CA ARG A 14 10.13 3.16 0.14
C ARG A 14 11.10 3.27 -1.04
N ASN A 15 12.06 2.37 -1.11
CA ASN A 15 13.09 2.40 -2.16
C ASN A 15 12.56 1.87 -3.49
N PHE A 16 11.60 0.92 -3.47
CA PHE A 16 10.93 0.48 -4.68
C PHE A 16 10.24 1.64 -5.41
N LEU A 17 9.45 2.45 -4.72
CA LEU A 17 8.77 3.59 -5.33
C LEU A 17 9.74 4.67 -5.84
N LYS A 18 10.85 4.91 -5.11
CA LYS A 18 11.91 5.81 -5.58
C LYS A 18 12.58 5.29 -6.85
N LEU A 19 12.90 3.99 -6.89
CA LEU A 19 13.54 3.37 -8.03
C LEU A 19 12.61 3.34 -9.25
N SER A 20 11.33 3.01 -9.07
CA SER A 20 10.33 3.04 -10.14
C SER A 20 10.17 4.43 -10.74
N ALA A 21 10.23 5.47 -9.91
CA ALA A 21 10.20 6.86 -10.36
C ALA A 21 11.43 7.27 -11.18
N THR A 22 12.61 6.73 -10.84
CA THR A 22 13.88 7.08 -11.51
C THR A 22 14.02 6.38 -12.87
N VAL A 23 13.51 5.16 -13.01
CA VAL A 23 13.64 4.37 -14.23
C VAL A 23 12.58 4.70 -15.27
N GLY A 24 11.39 5.17 -14.85
CA GLY A 24 10.35 5.66 -15.75
C GLY A 24 10.77 6.88 -16.59
N VAL A 25 11.77 7.62 -16.14
CA VAL A 25 12.28 8.82 -16.85
C VAL A 25 13.21 8.48 -18.02
N GLY A 26 13.79 7.26 -18.06
CA GLY A 26 14.76 6.85 -19.08
C GLY A 26 14.19 6.40 -20.42
N MET A 27 12.89 6.20 -20.56
CA MET A 27 12.24 5.69 -21.78
C MET A 27 11.24 6.62 -22.47
N VAL A 28 11.05 7.82 -21.97
CA VAL A 28 10.20 8.83 -22.63
C VAL A 28 11.10 9.92 -23.18
N SER A 29 11.33 9.88 -24.50
CA SER A 29 11.93 11.00 -25.24
C SER A 29 11.24 12.30 -24.87
N ALA A 30 12.03 13.33 -24.60
CA ALA A 30 11.72 14.72 -24.36
C ALA A 30 10.29 15.15 -24.74
N ARG A 31 9.33 14.89 -23.88
CA ARG A 31 8.09 15.63 -23.79
C ARG A 31 8.09 16.29 -22.41
N THR A 32 7.96 17.62 -22.43
CA THR A 32 7.85 18.53 -21.30
C THR A 32 7.34 17.85 -20.04
N ALA A 33 8.17 17.86 -18.98
CA ALA A 33 7.75 17.42 -17.66
C ALA A 33 6.48 18.20 -17.26
N HIS A 34 5.33 17.56 -17.42
CA HIS A 34 4.11 18.04 -16.79
C HIS A 34 4.29 17.72 -15.31
N THR A 35 4.74 18.70 -14.54
CA THR A 35 4.60 18.68 -13.09
C THR A 35 3.12 18.52 -12.81
N ALA A 36 2.72 17.35 -12.28
CA ALA A 36 1.35 17.17 -11.81
C ALA A 36 1.09 18.29 -10.80
N PRO A 37 0.00 19.04 -10.92
CA PRO A 37 -0.24 20.17 -10.02
C PRO A 37 -0.33 19.64 -8.59
N ILE A 38 0.48 20.21 -7.69
CA ILE A 38 0.29 20.05 -6.25
C ILE A 38 -1.13 20.52 -5.98
N ILE A 39 -1.99 19.65 -5.47
CA ILE A 39 -3.36 20.05 -5.10
C ILE A 39 -3.21 21.08 -3.99
N PRO A 40 -3.57 22.35 -4.23
CA PRO A 40 -3.44 23.38 -3.20
C PRO A 40 -4.28 22.98 -1.99
N THR A 41 -3.78 23.22 -0.79
CA THR A 41 -4.48 22.93 0.48
C THR A 41 -5.91 23.51 0.51
N ALA A 42 -6.15 24.60 -0.18
CA ALA A 42 -7.46 25.23 -0.36
C ALA A 42 -8.48 24.39 -1.17
N GLN A 43 -8.06 23.32 -1.86
CA GLN A 43 -8.95 22.42 -2.60
C GLN A 43 -9.29 21.14 -1.81
N MET A 44 -8.77 21.00 -0.58
CA MET A 44 -9.14 19.89 0.30
C MET A 44 -10.55 20.11 0.82
N LYS A 45 -11.48 19.22 0.44
CA LYS A 45 -12.88 19.29 0.88
C LYS A 45 -13.09 18.76 2.30
N TYR A 46 -12.10 18.06 2.86
CA TYR A 46 -12.20 17.43 4.16
C TYR A 46 -11.31 18.14 5.18
N HIS A 47 -11.91 18.56 6.29
CA HIS A 47 -11.23 19.14 7.45
C HIS A 47 -11.46 18.23 8.65
N TYR A 48 -10.40 17.60 9.12
CA TYR A 48 -10.45 16.79 10.34
C TYR A 48 -10.45 17.70 11.57
N THR A 49 -11.47 17.58 12.39
CA THR A 49 -11.65 18.39 13.62
C THR A 49 -11.46 17.58 14.91
N GLY A 50 -10.97 16.35 14.80
CA GLY A 50 -10.83 15.41 15.90
C GLY A 50 -11.98 14.40 15.98
N GLY A 51 -11.84 13.39 16.85
CA GLY A 51 -12.80 12.31 17.02
C GLY A 51 -12.78 11.26 15.92
N ASN A 52 -13.79 10.41 15.89
CA ASN A 52 -13.92 9.35 14.89
C ASN A 52 -14.11 9.92 13.48
N VAL A 53 -13.60 9.20 12.50
CA VAL A 53 -13.63 9.61 11.09
C VAL A 53 -14.80 8.95 10.37
N LYS A 54 -15.85 9.72 10.05
CA LYS A 54 -16.97 9.24 9.24
C LYS A 54 -16.48 8.84 7.85
N THR A 55 -16.77 7.62 7.46
CA THR A 55 -16.21 7.00 6.27
C THR A 55 -17.31 6.33 5.46
N LYS A 56 -17.35 6.62 4.16
CA LYS A 56 -18.19 5.91 3.18
C LYS A 56 -17.39 4.81 2.53
N ALA A 57 -18.02 3.66 2.30
CA ALA A 57 -17.34 2.49 1.76
C ALA A 57 -18.25 1.62 0.91
N TYR A 58 -17.63 0.63 0.27
CA TYR A 58 -18.28 -0.57 -0.23
C TYR A 58 -17.80 -1.76 0.60
N ALA A 59 -18.71 -2.48 1.23
CA ALA A 59 -18.43 -3.59 2.13
C ALA A 59 -19.13 -4.86 1.70
N ALA A 60 -18.49 -6.01 1.93
CA ALA A 60 -19.14 -7.32 1.94
C ALA A 60 -19.86 -7.51 3.29
N PHE A 61 -21.08 -8.04 3.26
CA PHE A 61 -21.89 -8.29 4.45
C PHE A 61 -22.01 -9.78 4.77
N ASP A 62 -21.56 -10.62 3.86
CA ASP A 62 -21.56 -12.08 3.95
C ASP A 62 -20.59 -12.66 2.91
N GLU A 63 -20.47 -13.98 2.87
CA GLU A 63 -19.56 -14.72 1.99
C GLU A 63 -19.97 -14.74 0.50
N SER A 64 -21.07 -14.08 0.12
CA SER A 64 -21.43 -13.94 -1.31
C SER A 64 -20.41 -13.12 -2.09
N GLY A 65 -19.65 -12.27 -1.39
CA GLY A 65 -18.71 -11.34 -1.98
C GLY A 65 -19.38 -10.17 -2.70
N GLU A 66 -20.69 -9.96 -2.50
CA GLU A 66 -21.40 -8.81 -3.03
C GLU A 66 -21.07 -7.56 -2.21
N LEU A 67 -20.41 -6.59 -2.86
CA LEU A 67 -20.09 -5.32 -2.24
C LEU A 67 -21.28 -4.36 -2.29
N ARG A 68 -21.70 -3.84 -1.14
CA ARG A 68 -22.80 -2.89 -0.98
C ARG A 68 -22.34 -1.61 -0.31
N PRO A 69 -22.98 -0.45 -0.61
CA PRO A 69 -22.68 0.80 0.10
C PRO A 69 -22.82 0.66 1.61
N TRP A 70 -21.86 1.19 2.33
CA TRP A 70 -21.85 1.21 3.80
C TRP A 70 -21.21 2.49 4.32
N GLU A 71 -21.72 2.97 5.45
CA GLU A 71 -21.14 4.09 6.18
C GLU A 71 -20.73 3.61 7.58
N PHE A 72 -19.52 3.92 7.97
CA PHE A 72 -18.97 3.54 9.27
C PHE A 72 -18.01 4.61 9.80
N GLU A 73 -17.54 4.41 11.01
CA GLU A 73 -16.54 5.27 11.61
C GLU A 73 -15.22 4.54 11.78
N ARG A 74 -14.12 5.22 11.45
CA ARG A 74 -12.78 4.80 11.83
C ARG A 74 -12.38 5.44 13.14
N ARG A 75 -11.39 4.88 13.80
CA ARG A 75 -10.77 5.44 14.98
C ARG A 75 -10.26 6.86 14.74
N PRO A 76 -10.10 7.67 15.82
CA PRO A 76 -9.46 8.98 15.71
C PRO A 76 -8.01 8.86 15.24
N VAL A 77 -7.47 9.95 14.71
CA VAL A 77 -6.05 10.08 14.39
C VAL A 77 -5.26 10.12 15.70
N GLY A 78 -4.45 9.11 15.95
CA GLY A 78 -3.55 9.04 17.09
C GLY A 78 -2.26 9.81 16.86
N ASP A 79 -1.43 9.87 17.89
CA ASP A 79 -0.18 10.66 17.90
C ASP A 79 0.81 10.32 16.77
N ASN A 80 0.85 9.08 16.34
CA ASN A 80 1.75 8.57 15.30
C ASN A 80 1.03 8.21 14.00
N ASP A 81 -0.23 8.65 13.83
CA ASP A 81 -1.05 8.31 12.70
C ASP A 81 -1.14 9.44 11.68
N ILE A 82 -1.50 9.06 10.46
CA ILE A 82 -1.97 9.97 9.43
C ILE A 82 -3.38 9.57 8.99
N LEU A 83 -4.16 10.56 8.60
CA LEU A 83 -5.45 10.36 7.93
C LEU A 83 -5.26 10.64 6.45
N ILE A 84 -5.59 9.67 5.63
CA ILE A 84 -5.53 9.77 4.17
C ILE A 84 -6.95 9.84 3.61
N GLU A 85 -7.26 10.87 2.85
CA GLU A 85 -8.41 10.90 1.95
C GLU A 85 -8.05 10.06 0.72
N ILE A 86 -8.70 8.90 0.58
CA ILE A 86 -8.40 7.95 -0.49
C ILE A 86 -8.90 8.50 -1.83
N LYS A 87 -8.02 8.49 -2.81
CA LYS A 87 -8.36 8.92 -4.18
C LYS A 87 -8.51 7.75 -5.12
N TYR A 88 -7.72 6.70 -4.94
CA TYR A 88 -7.78 5.46 -5.70
C TYR A 88 -7.43 4.27 -4.82
N ALA A 89 -8.13 3.17 -5.05
CA ALA A 89 -7.76 1.85 -4.56
C ALA A 89 -7.86 0.89 -5.74
N SER A 90 -6.81 0.12 -6.00
CA SER A 90 -6.83 -0.92 -7.03
C SER A 90 -7.30 -2.25 -6.46
N ILE A 91 -7.65 -3.17 -7.37
CA ILE A 91 -8.22 -4.46 -7.03
C ILE A 91 -7.14 -5.53 -7.14
N CYS A 92 -6.94 -6.26 -6.08
CA CYS A 92 -6.11 -7.45 -6.02
C CYS A 92 -6.98 -8.70 -5.84
N HIS A 93 -6.50 -9.85 -6.29
CA HIS A 93 -7.21 -11.12 -6.10
C HIS A 93 -7.39 -11.48 -4.61
N SER A 94 -6.49 -10.99 -3.77
CA SER A 94 -6.59 -11.11 -2.31
C SER A 94 -7.85 -10.44 -1.73
N ASP A 95 -8.33 -9.37 -2.35
CA ASP A 95 -9.57 -8.70 -1.92
C ASP A 95 -10.78 -9.61 -2.15
N ILE A 96 -10.79 -10.33 -3.30
CA ILE A 96 -11.85 -11.30 -3.64
C ILE A 96 -11.84 -12.48 -2.67
N HIS A 97 -10.67 -13.03 -2.34
CA HIS A 97 -10.54 -14.09 -1.33
C HIS A 97 -11.03 -13.64 0.04
N GLN A 98 -10.71 -12.41 0.39
CA GLN A 98 -11.10 -11.85 1.68
C GLN A 98 -12.62 -11.67 1.77
N GLU A 99 -13.26 -11.06 0.78
CA GLU A 99 -14.70 -10.82 0.80
C GLU A 99 -15.53 -12.12 0.82
N LYS A 100 -14.99 -13.20 0.24
CA LYS A 100 -15.62 -14.53 0.17
C LYS A 100 -15.31 -15.44 1.36
N GLY A 101 -14.40 -15.03 2.24
CA GLY A 101 -13.97 -15.87 3.35
C GLY A 101 -13.15 -17.10 2.95
N ASP A 102 -12.49 -17.09 1.78
CA ASP A 102 -11.71 -18.22 1.27
C ASP A 102 -10.52 -18.60 2.18
N TRP A 103 -10.08 -17.69 3.03
CA TRP A 103 -8.97 -17.91 3.98
C TRP A 103 -9.42 -18.32 5.40
N GLY A 104 -10.71 -18.44 5.62
CA GLY A 104 -11.28 -18.85 6.89
C GLY A 104 -12.46 -17.97 7.30
N LYS A 105 -12.96 -18.21 8.54
CA LYS A 105 -14.11 -17.46 9.04
C LYS A 105 -13.81 -15.96 9.13
N MET A 106 -14.64 -15.17 8.47
CA MET A 106 -14.53 -13.72 8.42
C MET A 106 -15.51 -13.04 9.38
N THR A 107 -15.18 -11.80 9.75
CA THR A 107 -16.10 -10.89 10.45
C THR A 107 -16.66 -9.90 9.43
N TYR A 108 -17.97 -9.82 9.35
CA TYR A 108 -18.70 -8.89 8.48
C TYR A 108 -19.45 -7.84 9.33
N PRO A 109 -19.72 -6.64 8.79
CA PRO A 109 -19.36 -6.11 7.46
C PRO A 109 -17.86 -5.88 7.32
N GLN A 110 -17.32 -6.15 6.13
CA GLN A 110 -15.91 -5.97 5.84
C GLN A 110 -15.67 -5.19 4.56
N VAL A 111 -14.83 -4.16 4.65
CA VAL A 111 -14.33 -3.38 3.52
C VAL A 111 -12.99 -3.93 3.06
N PRO A 112 -12.89 -4.50 1.86
CA PRO A 112 -11.60 -4.93 1.29
C PRO A 112 -10.80 -3.75 0.74
N GLY A 113 -9.70 -4.05 0.02
CA GLY A 113 -8.82 -3.06 -0.59
C GLY A 113 -7.55 -2.79 0.21
N HIS A 114 -6.40 -3.13 -0.37
CA HIS A 114 -5.08 -2.96 0.25
C HIS A 114 -4.03 -2.35 -0.69
N GLU A 115 -4.48 -1.76 -1.77
CA GLU A 115 -3.67 -1.03 -2.75
C GLU A 115 -4.17 0.42 -2.81
N ILE A 116 -3.85 1.20 -1.78
CA ILE A 116 -4.50 2.47 -1.46
C ILE A 116 -3.58 3.64 -1.76
N VAL A 117 -4.06 4.65 -2.45
CA VAL A 117 -3.36 5.93 -2.61
C VAL A 117 -4.30 7.11 -2.41
N GLY A 118 -3.78 8.16 -1.81
CA GLY A 118 -4.57 9.35 -1.52
C GLY A 118 -3.73 10.53 -1.05
N ILE A 119 -4.42 11.47 -0.44
CA ILE A 119 -3.85 12.72 0.07
C ILE A 119 -3.95 12.72 1.60
N VAL A 120 -2.88 13.06 2.28
CA VAL A 120 -2.86 13.24 3.73
C VAL A 120 -3.67 14.47 4.09
N VAL A 121 -4.69 14.30 4.94
CA VAL A 121 -5.60 15.38 5.37
C VAL A 121 -5.49 15.69 6.86
N ALA A 122 -4.86 14.81 7.65
CA ALA A 122 -4.48 15.10 9.03
C ALA A 122 -3.24 14.28 9.41
N VAL A 123 -2.50 14.78 10.40
CA VAL A 123 -1.30 14.12 10.95
C VAL A 123 -1.33 14.21 12.48
N GLY A 124 -0.89 13.14 13.14
CA GLY A 124 -0.68 13.11 14.59
C GLY A 124 0.51 13.96 15.02
N LYS A 125 0.56 14.30 16.30
CA LYS A 125 1.57 15.26 16.83
C LYS A 125 3.01 14.78 16.73
N ASN A 126 3.25 13.46 16.69
CA ASN A 126 4.59 12.86 16.58
C ASN A 126 4.99 12.59 15.12
N VAL A 127 4.10 12.79 14.16
CA VAL A 127 4.37 12.52 12.76
C VAL A 127 5.31 13.56 12.19
N THR A 128 6.48 13.12 11.72
CA THR A 128 7.47 13.96 11.03
C THR A 128 7.66 13.58 9.57
N LYS A 129 7.20 12.38 9.19
CA LYS A 129 7.37 11.81 7.85
C LYS A 129 6.44 12.42 6.82
N PHE A 130 5.24 12.85 7.24
CA PHE A 130 4.20 13.39 6.37
C PHE A 130 3.71 14.74 6.87
N LYS A 131 3.19 15.53 5.96
CA LYS A 131 2.42 16.75 6.21
C LYS A 131 1.10 16.70 5.44
N ILE A 132 0.15 17.54 5.86
CA ILE A 132 -1.11 17.72 5.14
C ILE A 132 -0.83 18.15 3.69
N GLY A 133 -1.49 17.51 2.74
CA GLY A 133 -1.30 17.70 1.30
C GLY A 133 -0.36 16.71 0.65
N ASP A 134 0.44 15.96 1.41
CA ASP A 134 1.34 14.97 0.84
C ASP A 134 0.56 13.82 0.19
N ARG A 135 1.12 13.27 -0.86
CA ARG A 135 0.62 12.06 -1.52
C ARG A 135 1.14 10.85 -0.78
N ALA A 136 0.23 10.00 -0.31
CA ALA A 136 0.56 8.82 0.47
C ALA A 136 -0.10 7.57 -0.09
N GLY A 137 0.54 6.42 0.14
CA GLY A 137 0.02 5.11 -0.21
C GLY A 137 0.14 4.12 0.94
N VAL A 138 -0.79 3.18 0.99
CA VAL A 138 -0.85 2.09 1.99
C VAL A 138 -1.00 0.77 1.27
N GLY A 139 -0.18 -0.20 1.66
CA GLY A 139 -0.21 -1.56 1.15
C GLY A 139 -0.93 -2.52 2.09
N CYS A 140 -0.40 -3.75 2.20
CA CYS A 140 -1.06 -4.84 2.92
C CYS A 140 -1.05 -4.71 4.45
N MET A 141 -0.21 -3.87 5.04
CA MET A 141 -0.05 -3.74 6.50
C MET A 141 -0.30 -2.30 6.95
N VAL A 142 -0.88 -2.15 8.13
CA VAL A 142 -1.24 -0.86 8.73
C VAL A 142 -0.62 -0.64 10.11
N ASP A 143 -0.20 -1.70 10.80
CA ASP A 143 0.46 -1.59 12.10
C ASP A 143 1.29 -2.85 12.44
N SER A 144 2.17 -2.73 13.44
CA SER A 144 2.87 -3.80 14.16
C SER A 144 3.41 -3.25 15.47
N CYS A 145 4.09 -4.07 16.31
CA CYS A 145 4.65 -3.56 17.56
C CYS A 145 5.80 -2.55 17.37
N LEU A 146 6.56 -2.63 16.29
CA LEU A 146 7.74 -1.81 15.94
C LEU A 146 8.92 -1.87 16.96
N GLU A 147 8.86 -2.75 17.95
CA GLU A 147 9.86 -2.83 19.02
C GLU A 147 10.57 -4.20 19.13
N CYS A 148 9.99 -5.28 18.58
CA CYS A 148 10.64 -6.58 18.55
C CYS A 148 11.79 -6.62 17.54
N GLU A 149 12.58 -7.70 17.56
CA GLU A 149 13.76 -7.85 16.70
C GLU A 149 13.38 -7.83 15.22
N SER A 150 12.36 -8.59 14.81
CA SER A 150 11.88 -8.63 13.44
C SER A 150 11.41 -7.25 12.95
N CYS A 151 10.63 -6.52 13.75
CA CYS A 151 10.17 -5.19 13.38
C CYS A 151 11.31 -4.18 13.24
N LYS A 152 12.30 -4.20 14.15
CA LYS A 152 13.48 -3.32 14.07
C LYS A 152 14.33 -3.59 12.84
N ASN A 153 14.28 -4.81 12.33
CA ASN A 153 14.98 -5.22 11.11
C ASN A 153 14.15 -5.00 9.81
N GLY A 154 12.98 -4.36 9.90
CA GLY A 154 12.10 -4.07 8.74
C GLY A 154 11.35 -5.30 8.24
N LEU A 155 11.10 -6.27 9.11
CA LEU A 155 10.37 -7.50 8.86
C LEU A 155 9.06 -7.51 9.66
N GLU A 156 8.31 -6.42 9.62
CA GLU A 156 7.07 -6.22 10.38
C GLU A 156 6.01 -7.29 10.10
N GLN A 157 6.04 -7.91 8.90
CA GLN A 157 5.19 -9.05 8.55
C GLN A 157 5.49 -10.31 9.39
N HIS A 158 6.61 -10.34 10.08
CA HIS A 158 7.07 -11.39 10.97
C HIS A 158 7.24 -10.87 12.40
N CYS A 159 6.36 -9.99 12.85
CA CYS A 159 6.39 -9.42 14.19
C CYS A 159 6.43 -10.54 15.24
N ASP A 160 7.50 -10.58 16.07
CA ASP A 160 7.69 -11.64 17.08
C ASP A 160 6.64 -11.61 18.21
N ASN A 161 5.92 -10.48 18.32
CA ASN A 161 4.84 -10.27 19.29
C ASN A 161 3.44 -10.53 18.69
N ASP A 162 3.34 -11.09 17.48
CA ASP A 162 2.07 -11.33 16.76
C ASP A 162 1.17 -10.08 16.64
N GLN A 163 1.78 -8.88 16.57
CA GLN A 163 1.05 -7.61 16.49
C GLN A 163 1.00 -7.02 15.09
N THR A 164 1.28 -7.81 14.06
CA THR A 164 1.10 -7.35 12.68
C THR A 164 -0.38 -7.22 12.38
N LEU A 165 -0.79 -6.03 11.96
CA LEU A 165 -2.15 -5.78 11.47
C LEU A 165 -2.13 -5.56 9.96
N PHE A 166 -2.90 -6.38 9.27
CA PHE A 166 -3.16 -6.18 7.85
C PHE A 166 -4.25 -5.12 7.64
N THR A 167 -4.32 -4.60 6.44
CA THR A 167 -5.14 -3.46 6.07
C THR A 167 -6.64 -3.69 6.28
N TYR A 168 -7.07 -4.95 6.27
CA TYR A 168 -8.45 -5.35 6.55
C TYR A 168 -8.53 -6.70 7.26
N GLY A 169 -9.64 -6.93 7.97
CA GLY A 169 -10.02 -8.21 8.55
C GLY A 169 -9.31 -8.64 9.81
N ASN A 170 -8.36 -7.86 10.31
CA ASN A 170 -7.70 -8.17 11.57
C ASN A 170 -8.41 -7.55 12.76
N PRO A 171 -8.54 -8.27 13.89
CA PRO A 171 -9.03 -7.69 15.12
C PRO A 171 -8.20 -6.47 15.53
N ASP A 172 -8.86 -5.33 15.73
CA ASP A 172 -8.25 -4.10 16.25
C ASP A 172 -9.25 -3.39 17.17
N ASN A 173 -9.01 -3.46 18.47
CA ASN A 173 -9.88 -2.86 19.49
C ASN A 173 -9.88 -1.33 19.46
N ARG A 174 -8.98 -0.71 18.70
CA ARG A 174 -8.97 0.76 18.49
C ARG A 174 -10.01 1.18 17.46
N GLU A 175 -10.39 0.28 16.56
CA GLU A 175 -11.38 0.55 15.53
C GLU A 175 -12.80 0.38 16.07
N PRO A 176 -13.73 1.32 15.81
CA PRO A 176 -15.13 1.19 16.22
C PRO A 176 -15.81 -0.08 15.67
N THR A 177 -15.32 -0.59 14.54
CA THR A 177 -15.79 -1.83 13.92
C THR A 177 -15.16 -3.07 14.52
N SER A 178 -14.24 -2.94 15.48
CA SER A 178 -13.45 -4.00 16.12
C SER A 178 -12.54 -4.80 15.17
N ILE A 179 -12.48 -4.45 13.90
CA ILE A 179 -11.59 -5.01 12.89
C ILE A 179 -11.04 -3.90 11.98
N THR A 180 -9.87 -4.14 11.40
CA THR A 180 -9.33 -3.27 10.36
C THR A 180 -10.22 -3.30 9.12
N GLN A 181 -10.45 -2.13 8.51
CA GLN A 181 -11.25 -1.94 7.31
C GLN A 181 -10.40 -1.38 6.17
N GLY A 182 -10.56 -1.92 4.97
CA GLY A 182 -9.70 -1.63 3.81
C GLY A 182 -10.01 -0.34 3.06
N GLY A 183 -9.43 -0.26 1.88
CA GLY A 183 -9.37 0.94 1.05
C GLY A 183 -10.51 1.16 0.07
N TYR A 184 -11.49 0.24 -0.04
CA TYR A 184 -12.71 0.54 -0.79
C TYR A 184 -13.61 1.48 0.01
N SER A 185 -12.99 2.54 0.49
CA SER A 185 -13.58 3.54 1.38
C SER A 185 -13.02 4.93 1.10
N SER A 186 -13.67 5.96 1.65
CA SER A 186 -13.29 7.35 1.43
C SER A 186 -12.05 7.78 2.21
N HIS A 187 -11.77 7.16 3.35
CA HIS A 187 -10.67 7.53 4.25
C HIS A 187 -10.02 6.31 4.90
N ILE A 188 -8.75 6.45 5.30
CA ILE A 188 -8.05 5.49 6.15
C ILE A 188 -7.19 6.21 7.18
N VAL A 189 -7.24 5.75 8.45
CA VAL A 189 -6.31 6.12 9.50
C VAL A 189 -5.25 5.03 9.58
N VAL A 190 -3.99 5.41 9.47
CA VAL A 190 -2.88 4.46 9.45
C VAL A 190 -1.67 5.04 10.19
N ARG A 191 -0.91 4.19 10.87
CA ARG A 191 0.36 4.60 11.45
C ARG A 191 1.32 5.05 10.34
N ASP A 192 1.97 6.20 10.50
CA ASP A 192 2.80 6.85 9.47
C ASP A 192 3.92 5.94 8.94
N HIS A 193 4.45 5.04 9.80
CA HIS A 193 5.44 4.05 9.44
C HIS A 193 4.99 3.16 8.26
N PHE A 194 3.73 2.76 8.23
CA PHE A 194 3.17 1.85 7.22
C PHE A 194 2.68 2.55 5.95
N ALA A 195 2.67 3.86 5.93
CA ALA A 195 2.42 4.62 4.71
C ALA A 195 3.73 4.92 3.96
N VAL A 196 3.64 5.08 2.64
CA VAL A 196 4.77 5.45 1.78
C VAL A 196 4.44 6.70 0.99
N HIS A 197 5.44 7.56 0.74
CA HIS A 197 5.27 8.70 -0.16
C HIS A 197 5.08 8.22 -1.60
N ILE A 198 4.11 8.80 -2.28
CA ILE A 198 3.91 8.59 -3.71
C ILE A 198 4.58 9.73 -4.46
N PRO A 199 5.61 9.46 -5.30
CA PRO A 199 6.30 10.49 -6.07
C PRO A 199 5.36 11.26 -7.00
N GLU A 200 5.64 12.56 -7.21
CA GLU A 200 4.77 13.41 -8.01
C GLU A 200 4.77 13.06 -9.51
N ASN A 201 5.84 12.46 -10.00
CA ASN A 201 6.00 12.06 -11.39
C ASN A 201 5.24 10.79 -11.79
N ILE A 202 4.53 10.14 -10.87
CA ILE A 202 3.62 9.03 -11.14
C ILE A 202 2.19 9.44 -10.80
N LYS A 203 1.23 9.11 -11.65
CA LYS A 203 -0.18 9.37 -11.35
C LYS A 203 -0.67 8.47 -10.21
N LEU A 204 -1.57 8.99 -9.35
CA LEU A 204 -2.05 8.23 -8.19
C LEU A 204 -2.67 6.88 -8.60
N GLN A 205 -3.50 6.86 -9.66
CA GLN A 205 -4.11 5.62 -10.15
C GLN A 205 -3.10 4.60 -10.68
N GLU A 206 -1.93 5.06 -11.15
CA GLU A 206 -0.86 4.18 -11.62
C GLU A 206 0.00 3.65 -10.45
N ALA A 207 0.04 4.41 -9.35
CA ALA A 207 0.78 4.02 -8.15
C ALA A 207 0.04 2.99 -7.29
N ALA A 208 -1.29 2.97 -7.30
CA ALA A 208 -2.09 2.10 -6.45
C ALA A 208 -1.70 0.60 -6.58
N PRO A 209 -1.66 -0.03 -7.76
CA PRO A 209 -1.32 -1.45 -7.88
C PRO A 209 0.14 -1.76 -7.49
N LEU A 210 1.02 -0.76 -7.42
CA LEU A 210 2.41 -0.97 -6.99
C LEU A 210 2.52 -1.28 -5.49
N LEU A 211 1.50 -0.97 -4.70
CA LEU A 211 1.53 -1.13 -3.25
C LEU A 211 1.31 -2.58 -2.77
N CYS A 212 0.80 -3.43 -3.66
CA CYS A 212 0.76 -4.89 -3.46
C CYS A 212 1.48 -5.61 -4.61
N ALA A 213 0.90 -5.64 -5.80
CA ALA A 213 1.44 -6.38 -6.92
C ALA A 213 2.85 -5.91 -7.33
N GLY A 214 3.13 -4.61 -7.25
CA GLY A 214 4.46 -4.06 -7.51
C GLY A 214 5.51 -4.57 -6.52
N ILE A 215 5.29 -4.39 -5.21
CA ILE A 215 6.25 -4.85 -4.19
C ILE A 215 6.39 -6.37 -4.17
N THR A 216 5.29 -7.09 -4.40
CA THR A 216 5.27 -8.57 -4.42
C THR A 216 6.17 -9.12 -5.52
N THR A 217 6.20 -8.48 -6.68
CA THR A 217 7.04 -8.92 -7.80
C THR A 217 8.48 -8.39 -7.71
N TYR A 218 8.69 -7.25 -7.04
CA TYR A 218 10.01 -6.64 -6.87
C TYR A 218 10.82 -7.29 -5.73
N SER A 219 10.19 -7.56 -4.59
CA SER A 219 10.87 -8.03 -3.38
C SER A 219 11.68 -9.32 -3.60
N PRO A 220 11.15 -10.38 -4.28
CA PRO A 220 11.92 -11.57 -4.55
C PRO A 220 13.18 -11.32 -5.38
N LEU A 221 13.10 -10.44 -6.38
CA LEU A 221 14.26 -10.11 -7.21
C LEU A 221 15.39 -9.52 -6.37
N MET A 222 15.03 -8.63 -5.44
CA MET A 222 16.00 -8.04 -4.53
C MET A 222 16.53 -9.05 -3.51
N LYS A 223 15.65 -9.89 -2.93
CA LYS A 223 16.02 -10.90 -1.95
C LYS A 223 17.01 -11.92 -2.53
N TYR A 224 16.80 -12.35 -3.76
CA TYR A 224 17.68 -13.31 -4.44
C TYR A 224 18.80 -12.63 -5.22
N LYS A 225 19.00 -11.33 -5.06
CA LYS A 225 20.11 -10.57 -5.67
C LYS A 225 20.15 -10.69 -7.20
N ILE A 226 18.99 -10.68 -7.83
CA ILE A 226 18.88 -10.74 -9.29
C ILE A 226 19.49 -9.47 -9.91
N ASN A 227 20.42 -9.65 -10.84
CA ASN A 227 21.15 -8.58 -11.49
C ASN A 227 20.88 -8.57 -13.00
N LYS A 228 21.29 -7.48 -13.65
CA LYS A 228 21.24 -7.36 -15.11
C LYS A 228 22.05 -8.50 -15.75
N GLY A 229 21.40 -9.27 -16.62
CA GLY A 229 21.97 -10.41 -17.30
C GLY A 229 21.57 -11.77 -16.73
N ASP A 230 20.98 -11.81 -15.53
CA ASP A 230 20.43 -13.04 -14.97
C ASP A 230 19.20 -13.50 -15.76
N LYS A 231 19.02 -14.81 -15.83
CA LYS A 231 17.85 -15.42 -16.48
C LYS A 231 16.79 -15.72 -15.45
N VAL A 232 15.66 -15.05 -15.55
CA VAL A 232 14.50 -15.24 -14.67
C VAL A 232 13.30 -15.66 -15.50
N GLY A 233 12.56 -16.66 -15.02
CA GLY A 233 11.30 -17.11 -15.62
C GLY A 233 10.09 -16.51 -14.89
N VAL A 234 9.10 -16.03 -15.64
CA VAL A 234 7.80 -15.61 -15.08
C VAL A 234 6.73 -16.57 -15.61
N VAL A 235 6.05 -17.25 -14.69
CA VAL A 235 4.97 -18.19 -15.00
C VAL A 235 3.63 -17.50 -14.70
N GLY A 236 2.76 -17.44 -15.73
CA GLY A 236 1.47 -16.74 -15.63
C GLY A 236 1.58 -15.23 -15.88
N ILE A 237 0.87 -14.75 -16.90
CA ILE A 237 0.87 -13.33 -17.30
C ILE A 237 -0.49 -12.72 -16.96
N GLY A 238 -0.82 -12.73 -15.65
CA GLY A 238 -1.87 -11.93 -15.05
C GLY A 238 -1.33 -10.57 -14.60
N GLY A 239 -2.01 -9.87 -13.70
CA GLY A 239 -1.60 -8.56 -13.19
C GLY A 239 -0.18 -8.56 -12.60
N LEU A 240 0.13 -9.52 -11.71
CA LEU A 240 1.47 -9.66 -11.12
C LEU A 240 2.52 -10.02 -12.16
N GLY A 241 2.25 -11.01 -13.02
CA GLY A 241 3.20 -11.44 -14.05
C GLY A 241 3.52 -10.32 -15.04
N HIS A 242 2.53 -9.50 -15.40
CA HIS A 242 2.74 -8.31 -16.22
C HIS A 242 3.68 -7.31 -15.53
N LEU A 243 3.44 -6.98 -14.25
CA LEU A 243 4.31 -6.08 -13.47
C LEU A 243 5.71 -6.66 -13.28
N ALA A 244 5.82 -7.99 -13.09
CA ALA A 244 7.12 -8.64 -13.03
C ALA A 244 7.92 -8.41 -14.31
N LEU A 245 7.32 -8.58 -15.49
CA LEU A 245 7.97 -8.35 -16.78
C LEU A 245 8.36 -6.89 -17.02
N MET A 246 7.60 -5.95 -16.48
CA MET A 246 7.89 -4.51 -16.58
C MET A 246 8.98 -4.05 -15.60
N ASN A 247 9.41 -4.91 -14.67
CA ASN A 247 10.46 -4.54 -13.73
C ASN A 247 11.77 -4.27 -14.46
N PRO A 248 12.42 -3.13 -14.25
CA PRO A 248 13.64 -2.75 -14.98
C PRO A 248 14.85 -3.68 -14.75
N LEU A 249 14.85 -4.45 -13.66
CA LEU A 249 15.85 -5.51 -13.46
C LEU A 249 15.65 -6.69 -14.43
N MET A 250 14.47 -6.78 -15.05
CA MET A 250 14.03 -7.88 -15.89
C MET A 250 14.23 -7.63 -17.41
N ILE A 251 14.98 -6.62 -17.83
CA ILE A 251 15.12 -6.16 -19.24
C ILE A 251 15.64 -7.26 -20.20
N PHE A 252 16.07 -8.41 -19.70
CA PHE A 252 16.63 -9.51 -20.53
C PHE A 252 15.95 -10.87 -20.31
N ILE A 253 14.64 -10.91 -20.09
CA ILE A 253 13.93 -12.16 -19.86
C ILE A 253 13.46 -12.77 -21.17
N LYS A 254 13.74 -14.07 -21.31
CA LYS A 254 13.07 -14.93 -22.28
C LYS A 254 11.73 -15.37 -21.65
N ILE A 255 10.63 -14.84 -22.17
CA ILE A 255 9.27 -15.22 -21.75
C ILE A 255 9.07 -16.70 -22.11
N ILE A 256 8.87 -17.55 -21.11
CA ILE A 256 8.41 -18.92 -21.31
C ILE A 256 6.89 -18.89 -21.11
N LYS A 257 6.17 -18.89 -22.23
CA LYS A 257 4.71 -19.06 -22.20
C LYS A 257 4.45 -20.56 -22.02
N LEU A 258 4.09 -20.95 -20.80
CA LEU A 258 3.47 -22.27 -20.60
C LEU A 258 2.02 -22.21 -21.15
N ARG A 259 1.70 -23.14 -22.03
CA ARG A 259 0.33 -23.32 -22.56
C ARG A 259 -0.53 -24.02 -21.53
#